data_c5bf4fe330e6a5562a7387a069581d8a
#
_entry.id   c5bf4fe330e6a5562a7387a069581d8a
#
_cell.length_a   1.000
_cell.length_b   1.000
_cell.length_c   1.000
_cell.angle_alpha   90.00
_cell.angle_beta   90.00
_cell.angle_gamma   90.00
#
_symmetry.space_group_name_H-M   'P 1'
#
loop_
_entity.id
_entity.type
_entity.pdbx_description
1 polymer ?
#
loop_
_entity_poly.entity_id
_entity_poly.type
_entity_poly.pdbx_seq_one_letter_code
_entity_poly.pdbx_strand_id
1 'polypeptide(L)'
;MAQNDKYILFISMNLISSSPVNRRNFLRGTGLCLALPFLESGASKALAAVEPARHKKILAIGNHLGFYPGAFFPQEEGMDYVSSPTLKNVEKHRKDFTVFSHLDHDVSGGHGGVNSFLSGVRKQESKGFPEKNVSLDQIAAEHVGSAARFPSITAGIGEGTDMCWTRTGVRIPPVNSPARLFNALFTQSPQSERIIERERLTHRGSVLDALMGSAKSLQGRLNGFDRDKLDQYLTSIREVEHRLQMSKEWLDRPKPEPGIQPITDEQRMHIEEMPLFFDLLTLALQTDSTRVATFEIPLGFSTTDLDGVSYGYHGLSHHSKGEDKLTELQVAEDYIFSQVNRLFNSLQEAKIFDDTLVIVGSGMSDGSRHSNKDLPVLMAGGGLKHQGHIVSPEEHQKRVPLSNLWLSALQWFGVERDDFGKSTGTFSGLNFS
;
A
#
# COMPACT_ATOMS: atom_id res chain seq x y z
N MET A 1 -32.67 -55.84 -39.31
CA MET A 1 -31.93 -55.86 -40.57
C MET A 1 -30.83 -54.86 -40.47
N ALA A 2 -29.71 -55.37 -40.34
CA ALA A 2 -28.41 -55.25 -40.99
C ALA A 2 -27.65 -54.01 -40.44
N GLN A 3 -26.67 -54.20 -39.69
CA GLN A 3 -25.31 -54.72 -39.92
C GLN A 3 -24.32 -53.65 -40.38
N ASN A 4 -23.33 -53.46 -39.53
CA ASN A 4 -21.86 -53.42 -39.78
C ASN A 4 -21.28 -52.04 -40.06
N ASP A 5 -20.08 -51.66 -39.70
CA ASP A 5 -18.91 -52.43 -39.26
C ASP A 5 -17.90 -51.54 -38.49
N LYS A 6 -17.14 -52.20 -37.67
CA LYS A 6 -15.97 -51.68 -36.92
C LYS A 6 -14.80 -51.43 -37.88
N TYR A 7 -14.05 -50.36 -37.68
CA TYR A 7 -12.63 -50.32 -37.98
C TYR A 7 -11.82 -49.83 -36.78
N ILE A 8 -11.14 -50.76 -36.16
CA ILE A 8 -10.08 -50.56 -35.21
C ILE A 8 -8.79 -50.34 -36.01
N LEU A 9 -8.18 -49.19 -35.89
CA LEU A 9 -6.84 -48.98 -36.42
C LEU A 9 -5.83 -49.05 -35.23
N PHE A 10 -5.09 -50.15 -35.21
CA PHE A 10 -3.87 -50.30 -34.40
C PHE A 10 -2.79 -49.41 -35.01
N ILE A 11 -2.28 -48.42 -34.25
CA ILE A 11 -1.02 -47.75 -34.55
C ILE A 11 0.00 -48.25 -33.57
N SER A 12 0.95 -49.04 -34.07
CA SER A 12 2.11 -49.54 -33.35
C SER A 12 3.02 -48.38 -32.88
N MET A 13 3.27 -48.34 -31.60
CA MET A 13 4.30 -47.48 -31.02
C MET A 13 5.68 -48.00 -31.39
N ASN A 14 6.36 -47.31 -32.27
CA ASN A 14 7.82 -47.46 -32.42
C ASN A 14 8.51 -46.65 -31.34
N LEU A 15 9.22 -47.34 -30.45
CA LEU A 15 10.15 -46.75 -29.49
C LEU A 15 11.29 -46.06 -30.25
N ILE A 16 11.30 -44.74 -30.27
CA ILE A 16 12.45 -43.99 -30.78
C ILE A 16 13.46 -43.86 -29.65
N SER A 17 14.66 -44.38 -29.93
CA SER A 17 15.85 -44.34 -29.10
C SER A 17 16.21 -42.88 -28.71
N SER A 18 16.49 -42.65 -27.43
CA SER A 18 16.93 -41.39 -26.89
C SER A 18 18.33 -41.03 -27.37
N SER A 19 18.42 -40.20 -28.38
CA SER A 19 19.64 -39.43 -28.67
C SER A 19 19.64 -38.16 -27.85
N PRO A 20 20.77 -37.69 -27.27
CA PRO A 20 20.79 -36.48 -26.47
C PRO A 20 20.51 -35.29 -27.38
N VAL A 21 19.45 -34.55 -27.09
CA VAL A 21 19.06 -33.33 -27.82
C VAL A 21 20.13 -32.27 -27.61
N ASN A 22 20.84 -31.91 -28.67
CA ASN A 22 21.86 -30.87 -28.65
C ASN A 22 21.16 -29.48 -28.48
N ARG A 23 21.61 -28.69 -27.49
CA ARG A 23 21.10 -27.34 -27.15
C ARG A 23 20.96 -26.43 -28.39
N ARG A 24 21.81 -26.57 -29.40
CA ARG A 24 21.75 -25.76 -30.63
C ARG A 24 20.56 -26.09 -31.53
N ASN A 25 20.07 -27.33 -31.51
CA ASN A 25 18.94 -27.75 -32.33
C ASN A 25 17.57 -27.42 -31.71
N PHE A 26 17.55 -27.29 -30.38
CA PHE A 26 16.33 -26.81 -29.66
C PHE A 26 16.00 -25.34 -29.96
N LEU A 27 17.03 -24.50 -30.13
CA LEU A 27 16.86 -23.06 -30.38
C LEU A 27 16.56 -22.70 -31.84
N ARG A 28 16.58 -23.67 -32.78
CA ARG A 28 16.36 -23.41 -34.22
C ARG A 28 14.98 -23.81 -34.75
N GLY A 29 14.18 -24.48 -33.96
CA GLY A 29 12.91 -25.00 -34.42
C GLY A 29 11.70 -24.53 -33.64
N THR A 30 11.35 -23.33 -33.70
CA THR A 30 10.00 -22.74 -33.50
C THR A 30 10.12 -21.35 -32.89
N GLY A 31 9.71 -20.33 -33.59
CA GLY A 31 9.60 -18.95 -33.10
C GLY A 31 8.42 -18.75 -32.14
N LEU A 32 8.30 -19.62 -31.14
CA LEU A 32 7.39 -19.47 -30.01
C LEU A 32 8.25 -19.55 -28.75
N CYS A 33 8.64 -18.39 -28.20
CA CYS A 33 9.13 -18.30 -26.83
C CYS A 33 7.95 -18.58 -25.89
N LEU A 34 7.69 -19.85 -25.58
CA LEU A 34 6.98 -20.21 -24.37
C LEU A 34 7.93 -19.97 -23.20
N ALA A 35 7.68 -18.93 -22.42
CA ALA A 35 8.29 -18.76 -21.11
C ALA A 35 7.83 -19.93 -20.24
N LEU A 36 8.64 -20.98 -20.17
CA LEU A 36 8.42 -22.04 -19.19
C LEU A 36 8.59 -21.45 -17.79
N PRO A 37 7.73 -21.80 -16.83
CA PRO A 37 7.98 -21.46 -15.45
C PRO A 37 9.35 -22.02 -15.06
N PHE A 38 10.12 -21.26 -14.28
CA PHE A 38 11.42 -21.68 -13.76
C PHE A 38 11.23 -22.97 -12.95
N LEU A 39 11.60 -24.11 -13.52
CA LEU A 39 11.66 -25.37 -12.79
C LEU A 39 13.01 -25.43 -12.07
N GLU A 40 12.99 -25.36 -10.75
CA GLU A 40 14.19 -25.44 -9.88
C GLU A 40 15.04 -26.70 -10.11
N SER A 41 14.47 -27.74 -10.67
CA SER A 41 15.15 -29.03 -10.94
C SER A 41 16.10 -29.03 -12.14
N GLY A 42 16.17 -27.93 -12.92
CA GLY A 42 17.01 -27.84 -14.14
C GLY A 42 18.25 -26.95 -14.02
N ALA A 43 18.45 -26.28 -12.90
CA ALA A 43 19.62 -25.41 -12.71
C ALA A 43 20.83 -26.27 -12.29
N SER A 44 21.77 -26.45 -13.22
CA SER A 44 23.10 -27.00 -12.87
C SER A 44 23.76 -26.10 -11.81
N LYS A 45 24.37 -26.72 -10.79
CA LYS A 45 25.04 -26.17 -9.60
C LYS A 45 26.12 -25.06 -9.83
N ALA A 46 26.13 -24.38 -10.94
CA ALA A 46 27.15 -23.38 -11.32
C ALA A 46 26.63 -21.93 -11.42
N LEU A 47 25.33 -21.68 -11.24
CA LEU A 47 24.83 -20.34 -10.91
C LEU A 47 24.52 -20.39 -9.40
N ALA A 48 25.43 -19.86 -8.59
CA ALA A 48 25.05 -19.43 -7.25
C ALA A 48 23.77 -18.63 -7.43
N ALA A 49 22.66 -19.09 -6.85
CA ALA A 49 21.40 -18.40 -6.89
C ALA A 49 21.68 -17.01 -6.30
N VAL A 50 21.75 -16.01 -7.16
CA VAL A 50 21.59 -14.64 -6.72
C VAL A 50 20.15 -14.64 -6.23
N GLU A 51 19.96 -14.68 -4.91
CA GLU A 51 18.63 -14.49 -4.34
C GLU A 51 18.07 -13.21 -4.97
N PRO A 52 16.82 -13.23 -5.47
CA PRO A 52 16.23 -12.03 -6.04
C PRO A 52 16.37 -10.93 -5.00
N ALA A 53 16.92 -9.79 -5.42
CA ALA A 53 17.18 -8.68 -4.52
C ALA A 53 15.92 -8.38 -3.71
N ARG A 54 15.97 -8.57 -2.39
CA ARG A 54 14.86 -8.30 -1.48
C ARG A 54 14.70 -6.78 -1.40
N HIS A 55 13.59 -6.30 -1.92
CA HIS A 55 13.27 -4.87 -1.88
C HIS A 55 12.38 -4.58 -0.68
N LYS A 56 12.76 -3.58 0.10
CA LYS A 56 11.92 -3.07 1.18
C LYS A 56 10.60 -2.52 0.63
N LYS A 57 9.52 -2.74 1.35
CA LYS A 57 8.15 -2.38 0.97
C LYS A 57 7.45 -1.69 2.13
N ILE A 58 6.52 -0.78 1.81
CA ILE A 58 5.64 -0.14 2.80
C ILE A 58 4.20 -0.44 2.41
N LEU A 59 3.41 -0.90 3.39
CA LEU A 59 1.97 -1.04 3.28
C LEU A 59 1.32 -0.29 4.45
N ALA A 60 0.61 0.81 4.18
CA ALA A 60 -0.10 1.57 5.20
C ALA A 60 -1.62 1.35 5.11
N ILE A 61 -2.23 0.98 6.23
CA ILE A 61 -3.67 0.78 6.38
C ILE A 61 -4.18 1.85 7.33
N GLY A 62 -5.03 2.75 6.82
CA GLY A 62 -5.64 3.82 7.59
C GLY A 62 -7.11 3.56 7.85
N ASN A 63 -7.57 3.76 9.08
CA ASN A 63 -8.98 3.78 9.43
C ASN A 63 -9.46 5.21 9.62
N HIS A 64 -10.49 5.61 8.90
CA HIS A 64 -11.03 6.97 8.98
C HIS A 64 -11.65 7.27 10.36
N LEU A 65 -12.20 6.25 11.02
CA LEU A 65 -13.00 6.40 12.24
C LEU A 65 -12.23 6.20 13.55
N GLY A 66 -10.93 5.91 13.47
CA GLY A 66 -10.14 5.55 14.65
C GLY A 66 -10.31 4.08 15.04
N PHE A 67 -9.75 3.75 16.19
CA PHE A 67 -10.01 2.52 16.92
C PHE A 67 -10.29 2.89 18.38
N TYR A 68 -11.23 2.21 19.02
CA TYR A 68 -11.62 2.54 20.39
C TYR A 68 -10.41 2.37 21.35
N PRO A 69 -9.92 3.46 21.98
CA PRO A 69 -8.68 3.40 22.77
C PRO A 69 -8.74 2.40 23.93
N GLY A 70 -9.92 2.23 24.53
CA GLY A 70 -10.13 1.28 25.64
C GLY A 70 -10.04 -0.20 25.24
N ALA A 71 -10.14 -0.49 23.92
CA ALA A 71 -10.02 -1.83 23.38
C ALA A 71 -8.74 -2.03 22.56
N PHE A 72 -8.12 -0.95 22.08
CA PHE A 72 -6.93 -1.01 21.23
C PHE A 72 -5.63 -1.05 22.04
N PHE A 73 -5.43 -0.12 22.98
CA PHE A 73 -4.16 0.01 23.69
C PHE A 73 -4.01 -1.03 24.83
N PRO A 74 -2.85 -1.72 24.90
CA PRO A 74 -2.48 -2.48 26.10
C PRO A 74 -2.32 -1.55 27.30
N GLN A 75 -2.47 -2.10 28.51
CA GLN A 75 -2.25 -1.34 29.75
C GLN A 75 -0.78 -1.31 30.15
N GLU A 76 -0.06 -2.39 29.88
CA GLU A 76 1.34 -2.55 30.24
C GLU A 76 2.26 -2.25 29.05
N GLU A 77 3.46 -1.73 29.33
CA GLU A 77 4.54 -1.50 28.37
C GLU A 77 5.38 -2.77 28.17
N GLY A 78 6.03 -2.88 27.02
CA GLY A 78 6.98 -3.96 26.68
C GLY A 78 6.33 -5.15 26.01
N MET A 79 6.98 -6.32 26.06
CA MET A 79 6.54 -7.53 25.34
C MET A 79 5.50 -8.34 26.14
N ASP A 80 5.47 -8.19 27.45
CA ASP A 80 4.68 -9.06 28.35
C ASP A 80 3.32 -8.48 28.70
N TYR A 81 2.82 -7.51 27.94
CA TYR A 81 1.48 -6.92 28.13
C TYR A 81 0.36 -7.96 27.95
N VAL A 82 -0.75 -7.76 28.65
CA VAL A 82 -1.98 -8.50 28.38
C VAL A 82 -2.63 -7.95 27.13
N SER A 83 -2.88 -8.82 26.13
CA SER A 83 -3.49 -8.38 24.88
C SER A 83 -4.84 -7.72 25.11
N SER A 84 -4.95 -6.48 24.65
CA SER A 84 -6.20 -5.74 24.58
C SER A 84 -7.21 -6.46 23.68
N PRO A 85 -8.53 -6.21 23.84
CA PRO A 85 -9.55 -6.90 23.04
C PRO A 85 -9.26 -6.91 21.55
N THR A 86 -8.96 -5.77 20.96
CA THR A 86 -8.68 -5.63 19.51
C THR A 86 -7.41 -6.38 19.10
N LEU A 87 -6.32 -6.31 19.90
CA LEU A 87 -5.05 -6.96 19.59
C LEU A 87 -5.07 -8.48 19.74
N LYS A 88 -6.06 -9.08 20.43
CA LYS A 88 -6.22 -10.53 20.47
C LYS A 88 -6.35 -11.15 19.08
N ASN A 89 -6.89 -10.43 18.13
CA ASN A 89 -7.05 -10.90 16.75
C ASN A 89 -5.70 -11.11 16.03
N VAL A 90 -4.64 -10.41 16.45
CA VAL A 90 -3.29 -10.52 15.88
C VAL A 90 -2.27 -11.12 16.86
N GLU A 91 -2.73 -11.68 17.97
CA GLU A 91 -1.91 -12.19 19.08
C GLU A 91 -0.80 -13.15 18.64
N LYS A 92 -1.07 -14.01 17.67
CA LYS A 92 -0.07 -14.98 17.18
C LYS A 92 1.15 -14.32 16.53
N HIS A 93 1.03 -13.05 16.13
CA HIS A 93 2.10 -12.23 15.56
C HIS A 93 2.74 -11.28 16.56
N ARG A 94 2.48 -11.44 17.87
CA ARG A 94 2.97 -10.54 18.94
C ARG A 94 4.44 -10.16 18.82
N LYS A 95 5.29 -11.07 18.36
CA LYS A 95 6.73 -10.85 18.18
C LYS A 95 7.07 -10.05 16.91
N ASP A 96 6.11 -9.93 16.02
CA ASP A 96 6.28 -9.38 14.69
C ASP A 96 5.64 -7.99 14.55
N PHE A 97 5.14 -7.39 15.66
CA PHE A 97 4.60 -6.03 15.65
C PHE A 97 4.91 -5.26 16.93
N THR A 98 4.81 -3.94 16.82
CA THR A 98 4.90 -2.98 17.92
C THR A 98 3.70 -2.05 17.89
N VAL A 99 3.06 -1.85 19.04
CA VAL A 99 2.00 -0.85 19.27
C VAL A 99 2.60 0.39 19.92
N PHE A 100 2.14 1.56 19.56
CA PHE A 100 2.64 2.83 20.07
C PHE A 100 1.51 3.61 20.73
N SER A 101 1.75 4.11 21.94
CA SER A 101 0.87 5.03 22.66
C SER A 101 1.50 6.40 22.77
N HIS A 102 0.63 7.42 22.93
CA HIS A 102 0.97 8.82 23.12
C HIS A 102 1.72 9.47 21.96
N LEU A 103 1.54 8.92 20.73
CA LEU A 103 2.02 9.54 19.50
C LEU A 103 0.87 10.23 18.78
N ASP A 104 1.10 11.44 18.31
CA ASP A 104 0.19 12.18 17.41
C ASP A 104 0.93 13.27 16.62
N HIS A 105 0.20 13.97 15.77
CA HIS A 105 0.74 15.06 14.95
C HIS A 105 0.49 16.45 15.54
N ASP A 106 -0.07 16.54 16.75
CA ASP A 106 -0.55 17.78 17.36
C ASP A 106 -1.48 18.56 16.40
N VAL A 107 -2.42 17.86 15.81
CA VAL A 107 -3.47 18.40 14.94
C VAL A 107 -4.84 18.21 15.59
N SER A 108 -5.81 18.99 15.14
CA SER A 108 -7.21 18.84 15.51
C SER A 108 -8.07 18.80 14.25
N GLY A 109 -9.26 18.21 14.30
CA GLY A 109 -10.15 18.18 13.15
C GLY A 109 -11.10 16.98 13.12
N GLY A 110 -11.12 16.16 14.17
CA GLY A 110 -11.99 15.01 14.28
C GLY A 110 -11.78 14.05 13.11
N HIS A 111 -12.85 13.72 12.39
CA HIS A 111 -12.79 12.84 11.22
C HIS A 111 -11.82 13.33 10.14
N GLY A 112 -11.57 14.63 10.02
CA GLY A 112 -10.56 15.16 9.10
C GLY A 112 -9.11 14.81 9.49
N GLY A 113 -8.88 14.15 10.62
CA GLY A 113 -7.57 13.70 11.08
C GLY A 113 -6.92 12.68 10.15
N VAL A 114 -7.70 11.86 9.44
CA VAL A 114 -7.18 10.90 8.48
C VAL A 114 -6.32 11.57 7.40
N ASN A 115 -6.64 12.79 7.01
CA ASN A 115 -5.85 13.58 6.04
C ASN A 115 -4.42 13.85 6.52
N SER A 116 -4.18 13.88 7.81
CA SER A 116 -2.88 14.15 8.42
C SER A 116 -2.17 12.87 8.89
N PHE A 117 -2.81 11.71 8.82
CA PHE A 117 -2.22 10.48 9.36
C PHE A 117 -0.84 10.20 8.78
N LEU A 118 -0.69 10.18 7.48
CA LEU A 118 0.58 9.92 6.80
C LEU A 118 1.40 11.17 6.46
N SER A 119 0.88 12.39 6.71
CA SER A 119 1.59 13.64 6.37
C SER A 119 1.98 14.49 7.59
N GLY A 120 1.25 14.38 8.68
CA GLY A 120 1.40 15.26 9.84
C GLY A 120 0.86 16.68 9.62
N VAL A 121 0.22 16.97 8.49
CA VAL A 121 -0.27 18.31 8.10
C VAL A 121 -1.77 18.27 7.87
N ARG A 122 -2.52 19.24 8.43
CA ARG A 122 -3.95 19.34 8.17
C ARG A 122 -4.23 19.83 6.75
N LYS A 123 -5.31 19.35 6.15
CA LYS A 123 -5.78 19.77 4.82
C LYS A 123 -5.93 21.30 4.70
N GLN A 124 -6.40 21.96 5.75
CA GLN A 124 -6.57 23.41 5.77
C GLN A 124 -5.24 24.17 5.75
N GLU A 125 -4.19 23.56 6.31
CA GLU A 125 -2.84 24.14 6.38
C GLU A 125 -2.02 23.83 5.12
N SER A 126 -2.41 22.84 4.33
CA SER A 126 -1.68 22.37 3.15
C SER A 126 -1.40 23.45 2.11
N LYS A 127 -2.31 24.42 1.97
CA LYS A 127 -2.14 25.54 1.02
C LYS A 127 -0.96 26.46 1.37
N GLY A 128 -0.60 26.54 2.66
CA GLY A 128 0.51 27.36 3.14
C GLY A 128 1.86 26.65 3.15
N PHE A 129 1.86 25.32 3.05
CA PHE A 129 3.06 24.49 3.19
C PHE A 129 3.03 23.32 2.19
N PRO A 130 3.04 23.56 0.87
CA PRO A 130 2.87 22.51 -0.12
C PRO A 130 3.92 21.41 0.00
N GLU A 131 5.16 21.74 0.38
CA GLU A 131 6.22 20.74 0.54
C GLU A 131 6.08 19.86 1.79
N LYS A 132 5.36 20.35 2.82
CA LYS A 132 5.13 19.60 4.07
C LYS A 132 3.86 18.75 4.03
N ASN A 133 3.01 18.93 3.04
CA ASN A 133 1.76 18.20 2.91
C ASN A 133 1.90 16.83 2.25
N VAL A 134 3.06 16.52 1.70
CA VAL A 134 3.31 15.23 1.08
C VAL A 134 3.22 14.11 2.10
N SER A 135 2.48 13.06 1.78
CA SER A 135 2.36 11.89 2.65
C SER A 135 3.57 10.95 2.54
N LEU A 136 3.79 10.17 3.59
CA LEU A 136 4.88 9.19 3.70
C LEU A 136 4.95 8.27 2.47
N ASP A 137 3.82 7.74 2.04
CA ASP A 137 3.72 6.84 0.88
C ASP A 137 4.17 7.53 -0.41
N GLN A 138 3.89 8.83 -0.58
CA GLN A 138 4.29 9.56 -1.77
C GLN A 138 5.79 9.90 -1.76
N ILE A 139 6.38 10.17 -0.60
CA ILE A 139 7.85 10.28 -0.49
C ILE A 139 8.52 8.95 -0.83
N ALA A 140 8.00 7.85 -0.29
CA ALA A 140 8.51 6.51 -0.62
C ALA A 140 8.32 6.19 -2.11
N ALA A 141 7.17 6.56 -2.71
CA ALA A 141 6.91 6.39 -4.13
C ALA A 141 7.88 7.17 -5.04
N GLU A 142 8.26 8.39 -4.65
CA GLU A 142 9.28 9.17 -5.35
C GLU A 142 10.65 8.46 -5.32
N HIS A 143 11.01 7.84 -4.19
CA HIS A 143 12.24 7.06 -4.06
C HIS A 143 12.21 5.79 -4.93
N VAL A 144 11.07 5.07 -4.99
CA VAL A 144 10.90 3.91 -5.87
C VAL A 144 11.07 4.29 -7.34
N GLY A 145 10.50 5.42 -7.74
CA GLY A 145 10.60 5.93 -9.10
C GLY A 145 10.16 4.89 -10.13
N SER A 146 11.00 4.64 -11.13
CA SER A 146 10.77 3.69 -12.24
C SER A 146 11.13 2.24 -11.91
N ALA A 147 11.60 1.96 -10.71
CA ALA A 147 12.02 0.61 -10.32
C ALA A 147 10.84 -0.37 -10.25
N ALA A 148 9.61 0.14 -10.04
CA ALA A 148 8.39 -0.66 -10.06
C ALA A 148 7.39 -0.11 -11.10
N ARG A 149 6.43 -0.95 -11.55
CA ARG A 149 5.39 -0.55 -12.51
C ARG A 149 4.52 0.58 -11.97
N PHE A 150 4.17 0.50 -10.69
CA PHE A 150 3.43 1.52 -9.97
C PHE A 150 4.34 2.06 -8.87
N PRO A 151 4.74 3.34 -8.90
CA PRO A 151 5.50 3.94 -7.81
C PRO A 151 4.80 3.80 -6.45
N SER A 152 3.47 3.93 -6.44
CA SER A 152 2.60 3.58 -5.34
C SER A 152 1.24 3.08 -5.84
N ILE A 153 0.54 2.31 -5.01
CA ILE A 153 -0.86 1.94 -5.20
C ILE A 153 -1.64 2.47 -4.00
N THR A 154 -2.60 3.34 -4.28
CA THR A 154 -3.58 3.81 -3.29
C THR A 154 -4.88 3.08 -3.54
N ALA A 155 -5.36 2.33 -2.55
CA ALA A 155 -6.61 1.59 -2.63
C ALA A 155 -7.53 1.95 -1.46
N GLY A 156 -8.81 1.71 -1.60
CA GLY A 156 -9.79 1.93 -0.54
C GLY A 156 -11.18 1.52 -0.98
N ILE A 157 -12.08 1.32 -0.04
CA ILE A 157 -13.47 0.94 -0.29
C ILE A 157 -14.31 2.21 -0.52
N GLY A 158 -15.24 2.17 -1.49
CA GLY A 158 -16.16 3.27 -1.75
C GLY A 158 -15.50 4.53 -2.31
N GLU A 159 -16.04 5.70 -1.98
CA GLU A 159 -15.57 6.98 -2.51
C GLU A 159 -14.51 7.64 -1.63
N GLY A 160 -13.31 7.68 -2.15
CA GLY A 160 -12.26 8.58 -1.68
C GLY A 160 -11.43 8.05 -0.52
N THR A 161 -10.12 8.11 -0.73
CA THR A 161 -9.15 8.11 0.36
C THR A 161 -8.74 9.56 0.59
N ASP A 162 -8.52 9.92 1.84
CA ASP A 162 -8.07 11.24 2.25
C ASP A 162 -6.65 11.21 2.86
N MET A 163 -6.01 10.05 2.83
CA MET A 163 -4.74 9.78 3.51
C MET A 163 -3.51 10.14 2.67
N CYS A 164 -3.61 10.06 1.34
CA CYS A 164 -2.47 10.15 0.42
C CYS A 164 -2.44 11.48 -0.35
N TRP A 165 -1.31 12.20 -0.26
CA TRP A 165 -1.15 13.55 -0.79
C TRP A 165 0.19 13.75 -1.49
N THR A 166 0.17 14.36 -2.66
CA THR A 166 1.38 14.81 -3.37
C THR A 166 2.03 16.01 -2.69
N ARG A 167 3.28 16.33 -3.06
CA ARG A 167 3.97 17.57 -2.62
C ARG A 167 3.18 18.84 -2.93
N THR A 168 2.40 18.83 -3.98
CA THR A 168 1.57 19.99 -4.39
C THR A 168 0.24 20.08 -3.68
N GLY A 169 -0.02 19.22 -2.67
CA GLY A 169 -1.26 19.21 -1.92
C GLY A 169 -2.44 18.65 -2.71
N VAL A 170 -2.17 17.84 -3.74
CA VAL A 170 -3.21 17.14 -4.50
C VAL A 170 -3.42 15.76 -3.90
N ARG A 171 -4.67 15.41 -3.63
CA ARG A 171 -5.06 14.09 -3.15
C ARG A 171 -4.85 13.05 -4.25
N ILE A 172 -4.29 11.91 -3.90
CA ILE A 172 -4.19 10.76 -4.79
C ILE A 172 -5.54 10.03 -4.80
N PRO A 173 -6.19 9.91 -5.96
CA PRO A 173 -7.44 9.16 -6.02
C PRO A 173 -7.19 7.67 -5.84
N PRO A 174 -7.99 6.96 -5.04
CA PRO A 174 -7.83 5.54 -4.82
C PRO A 174 -8.35 4.71 -5.99
N VAL A 175 -7.83 3.51 -6.11
CA VAL A 175 -8.50 2.42 -6.82
C VAL A 175 -9.55 1.85 -5.85
N ASN A 176 -10.82 2.07 -6.16
CA ASN A 176 -11.94 1.76 -5.27
C ASN A 176 -12.76 0.54 -5.68
N SER A 177 -12.20 -0.33 -6.50
CA SER A 177 -12.81 -1.60 -6.91
C SER A 177 -11.74 -2.68 -6.98
N PRO A 178 -11.94 -3.85 -6.34
CA PRO A 178 -11.02 -4.98 -6.46
C PRO A 178 -10.84 -5.41 -7.92
N ALA A 179 -11.90 -5.41 -8.73
CA ALA A 179 -11.82 -5.75 -10.14
C ALA A 179 -10.94 -4.76 -10.94
N ARG A 180 -11.05 -3.46 -10.66
CA ARG A 180 -10.19 -2.44 -11.30
C ARG A 180 -8.74 -2.62 -10.88
N LEU A 181 -8.49 -2.90 -9.60
CA LEU A 181 -7.12 -3.16 -9.10
C LEU A 181 -6.55 -4.42 -9.75
N PHE A 182 -7.32 -5.51 -9.81
CA PHE A 182 -6.92 -6.74 -10.50
C PHE A 182 -6.55 -6.47 -11.97
N ASN A 183 -7.40 -5.77 -12.69
CA ASN A 183 -7.15 -5.43 -14.09
C ASN A 183 -5.91 -4.53 -14.28
N ALA A 184 -5.71 -3.57 -13.39
CA ALA A 184 -4.52 -2.71 -13.43
C ALA A 184 -3.24 -3.53 -13.24
N LEU A 185 -3.25 -4.50 -12.32
CA LEU A 185 -2.08 -5.31 -11.97
C LEU A 185 -1.79 -6.40 -13.01
N PHE A 186 -2.81 -7.13 -13.49
CA PHE A 186 -2.63 -8.42 -14.13
C PHE A 186 -3.18 -8.50 -15.55
N THR A 187 -4.18 -7.71 -15.94
CA THR A 187 -4.76 -7.79 -17.28
C THR A 187 -3.94 -6.97 -18.27
N GLN A 188 -3.34 -7.64 -19.25
CA GLN A 188 -2.58 -6.97 -20.31
C GLN A 188 -3.54 -6.28 -21.27
N SER A 189 -3.35 -4.96 -21.48
CA SER A 189 -4.13 -4.24 -22.48
C SER A 189 -3.81 -4.71 -23.91
N PRO A 190 -4.80 -4.80 -24.80
CA PRO A 190 -4.59 -5.06 -26.23
C PRO A 190 -3.57 -4.11 -26.86
N GLN A 191 -2.87 -4.55 -27.89
CA GLN A 191 -1.85 -3.73 -28.55
C GLN A 191 -2.42 -2.39 -29.07
N SER A 192 -3.64 -2.40 -29.59
CA SER A 192 -4.34 -1.19 -30.07
C SER A 192 -4.52 -0.17 -28.95
N GLU A 193 -4.94 -0.60 -27.76
CA GLU A 193 -5.11 0.30 -26.61
C GLU A 193 -3.76 0.83 -26.11
N ARG A 194 -2.71 0.01 -26.12
CA ARG A 194 -1.36 0.45 -25.74
C ARG A 194 -0.81 1.51 -26.69
N ILE A 195 -1.12 1.41 -27.99
CA ILE A 195 -0.75 2.44 -28.97
C ILE A 195 -1.44 3.76 -28.64
N ILE A 196 -2.77 3.73 -28.43
CA ILE A 196 -3.56 4.91 -28.08
C ILE A 196 -3.04 5.55 -26.77
N GLU A 197 -2.77 4.73 -25.75
CA GLU A 197 -2.26 5.25 -24.47
C GLU A 197 -0.85 5.84 -24.62
N ARG A 198 0.00 5.26 -25.45
CA ARG A 198 1.33 5.82 -25.77
C ARG A 198 1.22 7.20 -26.44
N GLU A 199 0.31 7.35 -27.38
CA GLU A 199 0.04 8.64 -28.04
C GLU A 199 -0.48 9.66 -27.03
N ARG A 200 -1.41 9.25 -26.16
CA ARG A 200 -1.98 10.09 -25.11
C ARG A 200 -0.89 10.56 -24.10
N LEU A 201 -0.03 9.65 -23.65
CA LEU A 201 1.11 9.99 -22.77
C LEU A 201 2.12 10.92 -23.47
N THR A 202 2.35 10.73 -24.76
CA THR A 202 3.22 11.60 -25.56
C THR A 202 2.64 13.00 -25.68
N HIS A 203 1.35 13.11 -25.98
CA HIS A 203 0.67 14.41 -26.06
C HIS A 203 0.70 15.15 -24.71
N ARG A 204 0.46 14.45 -23.60
CA ARG A 204 0.57 15.03 -22.25
C ARG A 204 1.98 15.56 -21.97
N GLY A 205 3.03 14.80 -22.34
CA GLY A 205 4.40 15.26 -22.24
C GLY A 205 4.65 16.56 -23.02
N SER A 206 4.19 16.65 -24.26
CA SER A 206 4.33 17.87 -25.08
C SER A 206 3.62 19.09 -24.49
N VAL A 207 2.48 18.91 -23.81
CA VAL A 207 1.80 19.99 -23.08
C VAL A 207 2.64 20.46 -21.89
N LEU A 208 3.25 19.53 -21.13
CA LEU A 208 4.12 19.88 -20.02
C LEU A 208 5.38 20.61 -20.49
N ASP A 209 6.00 20.20 -21.59
CA ASP A 209 7.14 20.89 -22.20
C ASP A 209 6.82 22.35 -22.54
N ALA A 210 5.63 22.58 -23.14
CA ALA A 210 5.15 23.93 -23.46
C ALA A 210 4.92 24.80 -22.20
N LEU A 211 4.35 24.21 -21.14
CA LEU A 211 4.18 24.87 -19.85
C LEU A 211 5.52 25.21 -19.20
N MET A 212 6.49 24.29 -19.23
CA MET A 212 7.85 24.51 -18.74
C MET A 212 8.54 25.66 -19.46
N GLY A 213 8.42 25.72 -20.79
CA GLY A 213 8.97 26.80 -21.59
C GLY A 213 8.38 28.15 -21.23
N SER A 214 7.05 28.23 -21.08
CA SER A 214 6.34 29.44 -20.69
C SER A 214 6.71 29.89 -19.27
N ALA A 215 6.79 28.98 -18.32
CA ALA A 215 7.11 29.28 -16.93
C ALA A 215 8.56 29.77 -16.77
N LYS A 216 9.54 29.13 -17.44
CA LYS A 216 10.93 29.60 -17.46
C LYS A 216 11.07 31.02 -18.01
N SER A 217 10.27 31.43 -19.00
CA SER A 217 10.30 32.78 -19.55
C SER A 217 9.81 33.85 -18.57
N LEU A 218 8.96 33.44 -17.61
CA LEU A 218 8.45 34.32 -16.54
C LEU A 218 9.47 34.54 -15.41
N GLN A 219 10.33 33.55 -15.15
CA GLN A 219 11.24 33.52 -13.99
C GLN A 219 12.11 34.78 -13.85
N GLY A 220 12.58 35.33 -14.99
CA GLY A 220 13.38 36.55 -15.02
C GLY A 220 12.65 37.84 -14.68
N ARG A 221 11.31 37.81 -14.58
CA ARG A 221 10.45 39.00 -14.35
C ARG A 221 9.86 39.02 -12.93
N LEU A 222 10.10 38.00 -12.14
CA LEU A 222 9.47 37.80 -10.83
C LEU A 222 10.39 38.30 -9.70
N ASN A 223 9.78 38.77 -8.60
CA ASN A 223 10.44 38.98 -7.33
C ASN A 223 10.87 37.65 -6.70
N GLY A 224 11.66 37.67 -5.62
CA GLY A 224 12.20 36.46 -4.98
C GLY A 224 11.11 35.49 -4.55
N PHE A 225 10.06 35.95 -3.87
CA PHE A 225 8.98 35.13 -3.35
C PHE A 225 8.16 34.42 -4.47
N ASP A 226 7.85 35.18 -5.55
CA ASP A 226 7.13 34.59 -6.68
C ASP A 226 8.02 33.66 -7.50
N ARG A 227 9.34 33.88 -7.51
CA ARG A 227 10.31 32.99 -8.13
C ARG A 227 10.35 31.64 -7.41
N ASP A 228 10.38 31.64 -6.07
CA ASP A 228 10.37 30.41 -5.27
C ASP A 228 9.08 29.60 -5.52
N LYS A 229 7.91 30.26 -5.60
CA LYS A 229 6.65 29.60 -5.98
C LYS A 229 6.70 29.01 -7.39
N LEU A 230 7.29 29.75 -8.35
CA LEU A 230 7.42 29.26 -9.71
C LEU A 230 8.36 28.07 -9.78
N ASP A 231 9.44 28.05 -9.00
CA ASP A 231 10.39 26.93 -8.94
C ASP A 231 9.72 25.67 -8.34
N GLN A 232 8.89 25.84 -7.31
CA GLN A 232 8.06 24.74 -6.79
C GLN A 232 7.10 24.20 -7.85
N TYR A 233 6.44 25.09 -8.60
CA TYR A 233 5.55 24.68 -9.70
C TYR A 233 6.32 23.96 -10.82
N LEU A 234 7.49 24.44 -11.20
CA LEU A 234 8.35 23.81 -12.20
C LEU A 234 8.83 22.42 -11.75
N THR A 235 9.13 22.27 -10.47
CA THR A 235 9.50 20.99 -9.87
C THR A 235 8.35 20.01 -9.98
N SER A 236 7.12 20.44 -9.65
CA SER A 236 5.92 19.61 -9.80
C SER A 236 5.66 19.16 -11.22
N ILE A 237 5.88 20.04 -12.21
CA ILE A 237 5.76 19.68 -13.63
C ILE A 237 6.80 18.61 -14.01
N ARG A 238 8.04 18.72 -13.56
CA ARG A 238 9.10 17.72 -13.82
C ARG A 238 8.74 16.36 -13.21
N GLU A 239 8.16 16.34 -12.02
CA GLU A 239 7.69 15.09 -11.38
C GLU A 239 6.60 14.41 -12.22
N VAL A 240 5.62 15.19 -12.73
CA VAL A 240 4.59 14.66 -13.62
C VAL A 240 5.18 14.15 -14.94
N GLU A 241 6.10 14.88 -15.53
CA GLU A 241 6.81 14.49 -16.76
C GLU A 241 7.56 13.16 -16.56
N HIS A 242 8.30 13.04 -15.47
CA HIS A 242 9.00 11.81 -15.10
C HIS A 242 8.04 10.63 -14.96
N ARG A 243 6.89 10.80 -14.27
CA ARG A 243 5.86 9.76 -14.15
C ARG A 243 5.28 9.34 -15.50
N LEU A 244 5.05 10.29 -16.41
CA LEU A 244 4.58 9.99 -17.76
C LEU A 244 5.61 9.18 -18.57
N GLN A 245 6.89 9.53 -18.47
CA GLN A 245 7.96 8.79 -19.12
C GLN A 245 8.03 7.34 -18.59
N MET A 246 7.98 7.17 -17.28
CA MET A 246 7.95 5.85 -16.64
C MET A 246 6.74 5.03 -17.10
N SER A 247 5.57 5.64 -17.15
CA SER A 247 4.35 4.97 -17.62
C SER A 247 4.51 4.45 -19.05
N LYS A 248 5.20 5.19 -19.93
CA LYS A 248 5.50 4.75 -21.30
C LYS A 248 6.41 3.51 -21.32
N GLU A 249 7.47 3.49 -20.48
CA GLU A 249 8.40 2.37 -20.42
C GLU A 249 7.74 1.06 -19.96
N TRP A 250 6.77 1.18 -19.06
CA TRP A 250 6.04 0.03 -18.53
C TRP A 250 4.91 -0.47 -19.44
N LEU A 251 4.46 0.30 -20.45
CA LEU A 251 3.38 -0.13 -21.36
C LEU A 251 3.67 -1.44 -22.09
N ASP A 252 4.91 -1.67 -22.47
CA ASP A 252 5.32 -2.85 -23.25
C ASP A 252 5.84 -4.00 -22.39
N ARG A 253 6.07 -3.75 -21.10
CA ARG A 253 6.50 -4.81 -20.19
C ARG A 253 5.32 -5.72 -19.86
N PRO A 254 5.47 -7.05 -19.94
CA PRO A 254 4.40 -7.96 -19.55
C PRO A 254 4.00 -7.74 -18.10
N LYS A 255 2.73 -7.90 -17.81
CA LYS A 255 2.22 -7.92 -16.45
C LYS A 255 2.44 -9.32 -15.86
N PRO A 256 2.62 -9.44 -14.53
CA PRO A 256 2.74 -10.75 -13.89
C PRO A 256 1.44 -11.54 -14.01
N GLU A 257 1.55 -12.85 -13.95
CA GLU A 257 0.37 -13.72 -13.85
C GLU A 257 -0.08 -13.79 -12.38
N PRO A 258 -1.37 -13.61 -12.12
CA PRO A 258 -1.87 -13.45 -10.74
C PRO A 258 -1.93 -14.77 -9.95
N GLY A 259 -1.95 -15.93 -10.61
CA GLY A 259 -2.21 -17.22 -9.96
C GLY A 259 -3.62 -17.39 -9.36
N ILE A 260 -4.49 -16.39 -9.50
CA ILE A 260 -5.87 -16.40 -9.04
C ILE A 260 -6.82 -16.10 -10.22
N GLN A 261 -8.10 -16.47 -10.06
CA GLN A 261 -9.11 -16.16 -11.07
C GLN A 261 -9.39 -14.66 -11.16
N PRO A 262 -9.77 -14.14 -12.34
CA PRO A 262 -10.18 -12.76 -12.51
C PRO A 262 -11.31 -12.37 -11.55
N ILE A 263 -11.19 -11.21 -10.94
CA ILE A 263 -12.22 -10.64 -10.07
C ILE A 263 -13.23 -9.89 -10.94
N THR A 264 -14.49 -10.27 -10.85
CA THR A 264 -15.58 -9.63 -11.58
C THR A 264 -15.97 -8.30 -10.95
N ASP A 265 -16.52 -7.38 -11.75
CA ASP A 265 -16.99 -6.06 -11.28
C ASP A 265 -18.43 -6.16 -10.77
N GLU A 266 -18.65 -7.07 -9.79
CA GLU A 266 -19.92 -7.26 -9.12
C GLU A 266 -20.00 -6.34 -7.90
N GLN A 267 -21.20 -5.89 -7.57
CA GLN A 267 -21.44 -5.17 -6.34
C GLN A 267 -21.25 -6.12 -5.15
N ARG A 268 -20.39 -5.75 -4.23
CA ARG A 268 -20.07 -6.49 -3.02
C ARG A 268 -20.30 -5.65 -1.79
N MET A 269 -20.50 -6.32 -0.66
CA MET A 269 -20.48 -5.67 0.65
C MET A 269 -19.06 -5.24 0.99
N HIS A 270 -18.91 -4.17 1.76
CA HIS A 270 -17.59 -3.67 2.15
C HIS A 270 -16.75 -4.72 2.90
N ILE A 271 -17.41 -5.56 3.69
CA ILE A 271 -16.76 -6.70 4.39
C ILE A 271 -16.27 -7.79 3.42
N GLU A 272 -16.82 -7.90 2.22
CA GLU A 272 -16.37 -8.82 1.19
C GLU A 272 -15.24 -8.21 0.34
N GLU A 273 -15.23 -6.89 0.17
CA GLU A 273 -14.21 -6.19 -0.61
C GLU A 273 -12.86 -6.09 0.10
N MET A 274 -12.85 -5.88 1.41
CA MET A 274 -11.62 -5.70 2.20
C MET A 274 -10.64 -6.87 2.03
N PRO A 275 -11.04 -8.15 2.21
CA PRO A 275 -10.13 -9.27 2.00
C PRO A 275 -9.59 -9.35 0.56
N LEU A 276 -10.41 -9.02 -0.44
CA LEU A 276 -9.97 -9.00 -1.85
C LEU A 276 -8.90 -7.94 -2.10
N PHE A 277 -9.07 -6.74 -1.53
CA PHE A 277 -8.04 -5.70 -1.61
C PHE A 277 -6.75 -6.15 -0.95
N PHE A 278 -6.80 -6.77 0.24
CA PHE A 278 -5.60 -7.24 0.93
C PHE A 278 -4.87 -8.33 0.15
N ASP A 279 -5.60 -9.26 -0.49
CA ASP A 279 -5.01 -10.25 -1.39
C ASP A 279 -4.31 -9.60 -2.59
N LEU A 280 -4.97 -8.66 -3.23
CA LEU A 280 -4.42 -7.97 -4.40
C LEU A 280 -3.21 -7.10 -4.04
N LEU A 281 -3.22 -6.43 -2.90
CA LEU A 281 -2.08 -5.65 -2.42
C LEU A 281 -0.90 -6.56 -2.05
N THR A 282 -1.16 -7.72 -1.43
CA THR A 282 -0.13 -8.73 -1.18
C THR A 282 0.50 -9.20 -2.50
N LEU A 283 -0.30 -9.55 -3.49
CA LEU A 283 0.18 -9.96 -4.81
C LEU A 283 0.95 -8.84 -5.52
N ALA A 284 0.49 -7.58 -5.41
CA ALA A 284 1.18 -6.43 -5.99
C ALA A 284 2.58 -6.23 -5.40
N LEU A 285 2.71 -6.41 -4.07
CA LEU A 285 3.99 -6.34 -3.36
C LEU A 285 4.88 -7.55 -3.66
N GLN A 286 4.30 -8.75 -3.71
CA GLN A 286 5.01 -10.00 -4.01
C GLN A 286 5.61 -10.00 -5.42
N THR A 287 4.86 -9.50 -6.40
CA THR A 287 5.29 -9.43 -7.82
C THR A 287 6.18 -8.22 -8.12
N ASP A 288 6.54 -7.43 -7.11
CA ASP A 288 7.26 -6.15 -7.25
C ASP A 288 6.57 -5.18 -8.25
N SER A 289 5.26 -5.34 -8.47
CA SER A 289 4.46 -4.41 -9.26
C SER A 289 4.42 -3.04 -8.62
N THR A 290 4.46 -2.99 -7.29
CA THR A 290 4.73 -1.81 -6.47
C THR A 290 5.53 -2.20 -5.24
N ARG A 291 6.19 -1.22 -4.61
CA ARG A 291 6.85 -1.35 -3.29
C ARG A 291 6.18 -0.50 -2.23
N VAL A 292 5.21 0.30 -2.63
CA VAL A 292 4.47 1.20 -1.73
C VAL A 292 2.99 1.04 -1.99
N ALA A 293 2.24 0.68 -0.98
CA ALA A 293 0.80 0.54 -1.07
C ALA A 293 0.11 1.16 0.14
N THR A 294 -1.09 1.69 -0.09
CA THR A 294 -1.95 2.21 0.97
C THR A 294 -3.36 1.66 0.79
N PHE A 295 -4.04 1.46 1.90
CA PHE A 295 -5.44 1.10 1.94
C PHE A 295 -6.18 1.91 2.99
N GLU A 296 -7.30 2.53 2.64
CA GLU A 296 -8.12 3.28 3.58
C GLU A 296 -9.48 2.61 3.81
N ILE A 297 -9.81 2.40 5.10
CA ILE A 297 -11.13 2.04 5.57
C ILE A 297 -11.92 3.35 5.69
N PRO A 298 -12.92 3.59 4.83
CA PRO A 298 -13.55 4.90 4.70
C PRO A 298 -14.51 5.20 5.83
N LEU A 299 -14.88 6.47 5.97
CA LEU A 299 -15.92 6.95 6.88
C LEU A 299 -17.24 6.18 6.74
N GLY A 300 -17.61 5.84 5.51
CA GLY A 300 -18.84 5.11 5.17
C GLY A 300 -18.69 3.59 5.16
N PHE A 301 -17.67 3.01 5.81
CA PHE A 301 -17.50 1.56 5.87
C PHE A 301 -18.74 0.91 6.49
N SER A 302 -19.42 0.02 5.75
CA SER A 302 -20.59 -0.71 6.22
C SER A 302 -20.17 -1.92 7.04
N THR A 303 -20.73 -2.04 8.23
CA THR A 303 -20.54 -3.15 9.16
C THR A 303 -21.86 -3.85 9.51
N THR A 304 -22.96 -3.36 8.96
CA THR A 304 -24.31 -3.92 9.27
C THR A 304 -24.53 -5.34 8.74
N ASP A 305 -23.60 -5.81 7.91
CA ASP A 305 -23.61 -7.19 7.39
C ASP A 305 -22.84 -8.17 8.30
N LEU A 306 -22.30 -7.67 9.42
CA LEU A 306 -21.68 -8.50 10.46
C LEU A 306 -22.76 -8.97 11.45
N ASP A 307 -22.70 -10.23 11.82
CA ASP A 307 -23.60 -10.80 12.83
C ASP A 307 -23.47 -10.04 14.16
N GLY A 308 -24.62 -9.61 14.71
CA GLY A 308 -24.66 -8.88 15.97
C GLY A 308 -24.37 -7.38 15.85
N VAL A 309 -24.29 -6.83 14.64
CA VAL A 309 -24.11 -5.40 14.41
C VAL A 309 -25.36 -4.79 13.77
N SER A 310 -25.95 -3.82 14.46
CA SER A 310 -27.19 -3.13 14.04
C SER A 310 -26.94 -1.75 13.47
N TYR A 311 -25.82 -1.12 13.79
CA TYR A 311 -25.48 0.23 13.38
C TYR A 311 -24.31 0.23 12.39
N GLY A 312 -24.29 1.19 11.46
CA GLY A 312 -23.12 1.43 10.62
C GLY A 312 -21.93 1.89 11.46
N TYR A 313 -20.72 1.57 11.01
CA TYR A 313 -19.47 1.79 11.75
C TYR A 313 -19.29 3.24 12.24
N HIS A 314 -19.66 4.23 11.42
CA HIS A 314 -19.64 5.65 11.84
C HIS A 314 -20.58 5.90 13.04
N GLY A 315 -21.78 5.34 13.02
CA GLY A 315 -22.72 5.45 14.16
C GLY A 315 -22.20 4.79 15.44
N LEU A 316 -21.45 3.69 15.29
CA LEU A 316 -20.80 2.99 16.40
C LEU A 316 -19.61 3.75 16.94
N SER A 317 -18.81 4.43 16.08
CA SER A 317 -17.68 5.25 16.53
C SER A 317 -18.12 6.38 17.47
N HIS A 318 -19.38 6.84 17.34
CA HIS A 318 -20.03 7.80 18.27
C HIS A 318 -20.75 7.06 19.43
N HIS A 319 -20.05 6.15 20.08
CA HIS A 319 -20.61 5.26 21.11
C HIS A 319 -21.11 5.95 22.38
N SER A 320 -20.61 7.17 22.67
CA SER A 320 -20.96 7.91 23.90
C SER A 320 -20.84 7.07 25.20
N LYS A 321 -19.98 6.05 25.20
CA LYS A 321 -19.76 5.04 26.25
C LYS A 321 -21.00 4.17 26.56
N GLY A 322 -21.94 4.05 25.63
CA GLY A 322 -23.04 3.10 25.73
C GLY A 322 -22.53 1.66 25.53
N GLU A 323 -22.83 0.75 26.47
CA GLU A 323 -22.33 -0.64 26.45
C GLU A 323 -22.75 -1.38 25.17
N ASP A 324 -24.00 -1.23 24.73
CA ASP A 324 -24.51 -1.88 23.51
C ASP A 324 -23.69 -1.45 22.29
N LYS A 325 -23.47 -0.13 22.11
CA LYS A 325 -22.68 0.39 21.00
C LYS A 325 -21.21 -0.02 21.07
N LEU A 326 -20.62 -0.07 22.26
CA LEU A 326 -19.24 -0.51 22.45
C LEU A 326 -19.10 -2.00 22.12
N THR A 327 -20.09 -2.82 22.43
CA THR A 327 -20.11 -4.24 22.08
C THR A 327 -20.15 -4.42 20.56
N GLU A 328 -21.06 -3.73 19.87
CA GLU A 328 -21.14 -3.79 18.40
C GLU A 328 -19.90 -3.18 17.74
N LEU A 329 -19.34 -2.09 18.30
CA LEU A 329 -18.08 -1.49 17.83
C LEU A 329 -16.93 -2.48 17.92
N GLN A 330 -16.85 -3.24 19.02
CA GLN A 330 -15.83 -4.27 19.19
C GLN A 330 -15.96 -5.36 18.10
N VAL A 331 -17.18 -5.79 17.75
CA VAL A 331 -17.40 -6.76 16.67
C VAL A 331 -16.87 -6.21 15.35
N ALA A 332 -17.12 -4.94 15.05
CA ALA A 332 -16.64 -4.28 13.84
C ALA A 332 -15.10 -4.17 13.81
N GLU A 333 -14.49 -3.79 14.93
CA GLU A 333 -13.02 -3.68 15.04
C GLU A 333 -12.35 -5.05 15.04
N ASP A 334 -12.97 -6.07 15.66
CA ASP A 334 -12.51 -7.46 15.60
C ASP A 334 -12.52 -7.99 14.16
N TYR A 335 -13.56 -7.67 13.38
CA TYR A 335 -13.58 -8.01 11.96
C TYR A 335 -12.38 -7.37 11.24
N ILE A 336 -12.16 -6.06 11.40
CA ILE A 336 -11.05 -5.35 10.76
C ILE A 336 -9.71 -6.01 11.14
N PHE A 337 -9.47 -6.27 12.44
CA PHE A 337 -8.22 -6.87 12.89
C PHE A 337 -8.10 -8.35 12.53
N SER A 338 -9.20 -9.07 12.32
CA SER A 338 -9.17 -10.40 11.73
C SER A 338 -8.64 -10.37 10.29
N GLN A 339 -9.01 -9.35 9.51
CA GLN A 339 -8.48 -9.15 8.17
C GLN A 339 -7.01 -8.71 8.19
N VAL A 340 -6.59 -7.89 9.15
CA VAL A 340 -5.16 -7.55 9.38
C VAL A 340 -4.36 -8.82 9.71
N ASN A 341 -4.88 -9.70 10.57
CA ASN A 341 -4.27 -10.99 10.88
C ASN A 341 -4.14 -11.87 9.63
N ARG A 342 -5.18 -11.92 8.78
CA ARG A 342 -5.15 -12.64 7.50
C ARG A 342 -4.08 -12.05 6.57
N LEU A 343 -3.98 -10.73 6.49
CA LEU A 343 -2.95 -10.04 5.72
C LEU A 343 -1.54 -10.42 6.19
N PHE A 344 -1.27 -10.41 7.49
CA PHE A 344 0.04 -10.81 8.03
C PHE A 344 0.38 -12.24 7.63
N ASN A 345 -0.58 -13.17 7.71
CA ASN A 345 -0.38 -14.54 7.23
C ASN A 345 -0.05 -14.58 5.74
N SER A 346 -0.80 -13.86 4.91
CA SER A 346 -0.57 -13.84 3.46
C SER A 346 0.81 -13.29 3.10
N LEU A 347 1.29 -12.25 3.81
CA LEU A 347 2.64 -11.71 3.63
C LEU A 347 3.72 -12.69 4.08
N GLN A 348 3.49 -13.46 5.16
CA GLN A 348 4.40 -14.51 5.62
C GLN A 348 4.45 -15.68 4.62
N GLU A 349 3.31 -16.16 4.14
CA GLU A 349 3.21 -17.20 3.11
C GLU A 349 3.89 -16.77 1.80
N ALA A 350 3.73 -15.51 1.41
CA ALA A 350 4.43 -14.90 0.28
C ALA A 350 5.93 -14.67 0.54
N LYS A 351 6.44 -14.91 1.76
CA LYS A 351 7.83 -14.70 2.20
C LYS A 351 8.34 -13.27 2.01
N ILE A 352 7.45 -12.29 2.13
CA ILE A 352 7.77 -10.86 2.02
C ILE A 352 7.45 -10.07 3.28
N PHE A 353 7.01 -10.70 4.38
CA PHE A 353 6.64 -10.00 5.61
C PHE A 353 7.84 -9.28 6.24
N ASP A 354 9.00 -9.91 6.27
CA ASP A 354 10.24 -9.29 6.79
C ASP A 354 10.76 -8.14 5.92
N ASP A 355 10.38 -8.11 4.65
CA ASP A 355 10.73 -7.04 3.72
C ASP A 355 9.65 -5.95 3.64
N THR A 356 8.50 -6.15 4.31
CA THR A 356 7.34 -5.25 4.25
C THR A 356 7.04 -4.64 5.62
N LEU A 357 7.23 -3.33 5.74
CA LEU A 357 6.78 -2.58 6.91
C LEU A 357 5.28 -2.30 6.76
N VAL A 358 4.47 -2.97 7.57
CA VAL A 358 3.03 -2.76 7.62
C VAL A 358 2.70 -1.76 8.72
N ILE A 359 2.01 -0.69 8.35
CA ILE A 359 1.54 0.36 9.25
C ILE A 359 0.01 0.23 9.33
N VAL A 360 -0.54 0.04 10.52
CA VAL A 360 -1.99 0.04 10.76
C VAL A 360 -2.31 1.13 11.76
N GLY A 361 -3.26 2.00 11.43
CA GLY A 361 -3.60 3.07 12.37
C GLY A 361 -4.66 4.03 11.86
N SER A 362 -4.71 5.20 12.50
CA SER A 362 -5.67 6.25 12.16
C SER A 362 -5.13 7.63 12.49
N GLY A 363 -5.68 8.64 11.84
CA GLY A 363 -5.51 10.05 12.21
C GLY A 363 -6.49 10.51 13.30
N MET A 364 -7.32 9.62 13.84
CA MET A 364 -8.24 9.85 14.95
C MET A 364 -8.15 8.66 15.91
N SER A 365 -8.22 8.92 17.22
CA SER A 365 -8.23 7.85 18.23
C SER A 365 -9.67 7.53 18.67
N ASP A 366 -10.30 8.41 19.42
CA ASP A 366 -11.66 8.23 19.95
C ASP A 366 -12.67 8.98 19.06
N GLY A 367 -13.43 8.21 18.27
CA GLY A 367 -14.46 8.75 17.38
C GLY A 367 -15.57 9.49 18.13
N SER A 368 -15.92 9.04 19.33
CA SER A 368 -16.96 9.67 20.15
C SER A 368 -16.56 11.06 20.67
N ARG A 369 -15.25 11.28 20.85
CA ARG A 369 -14.68 12.56 21.28
C ARG A 369 -14.10 13.37 20.12
N HIS A 370 -14.06 12.81 18.93
CA HIS A 370 -13.32 13.37 17.78
C HIS A 370 -11.85 13.69 18.11
N SER A 371 -11.22 12.82 18.92
CA SER A 371 -9.86 13.06 19.39
C SER A 371 -8.83 12.71 18.31
N ASN A 372 -7.93 13.64 18.02
CA ASN A 372 -6.75 13.41 17.17
C ASN A 372 -5.46 13.35 18.02
N LYS A 373 -5.59 13.02 19.30
CA LYS A 373 -4.50 12.80 20.24
C LYS A 373 -4.34 11.33 20.53
N ASP A 374 -3.12 10.90 20.83
CA ASP A 374 -2.81 9.51 21.15
C ASP A 374 -3.38 8.56 20.08
N LEU A 375 -2.83 8.70 18.88
CA LEU A 375 -3.34 7.99 17.71
C LEU A 375 -3.04 6.49 17.80
N PRO A 376 -4.02 5.63 17.47
CA PRO A 376 -3.79 4.20 17.44
C PRO A 376 -2.87 3.85 16.27
N VAL A 377 -1.67 3.40 16.58
CA VAL A 377 -0.66 3.01 15.60
C VAL A 377 -0.05 1.67 15.99
N LEU A 378 -0.01 0.77 15.02
CA LEU A 378 0.67 -0.51 15.05
C LEU A 378 1.60 -0.60 13.84
N MET A 379 2.85 -0.99 14.05
CA MET A 379 3.78 -1.36 12.98
C MET A 379 4.15 -2.84 13.08
N ALA A 380 4.14 -3.54 11.93
CA ALA A 380 4.46 -4.95 11.85
C ALA A 380 5.43 -5.29 10.71
N GLY A 381 6.15 -6.39 10.83
CA GLY A 381 7.05 -6.89 9.80
C GLY A 381 8.32 -6.05 9.65
N GLY A 382 8.78 -5.86 8.41
CA GLY A 382 9.96 -5.05 8.09
C GLY A 382 11.30 -5.61 8.57
N GLY A 383 11.33 -6.84 9.09
CA GLY A 383 12.52 -7.44 9.68
C GLY A 383 12.99 -6.72 10.96
N LEU A 384 12.12 -5.93 11.57
CA LEU A 384 12.44 -5.15 12.77
C LEU A 384 12.43 -6.03 14.02
N LYS A 385 13.25 -5.64 15.02
CA LYS A 385 13.15 -6.20 16.36
C LYS A 385 12.03 -5.48 17.12
N HIS A 386 10.82 -6.01 16.98
CA HIS A 386 9.64 -5.44 17.63
C HIS A 386 9.71 -5.48 19.15
N GLN A 387 9.04 -4.51 19.79
CA GLN A 387 9.16 -4.23 21.24
C GLN A 387 7.83 -4.44 22.00
N GLY A 388 6.81 -4.95 21.32
CA GLY A 388 5.48 -5.13 21.90
C GLY A 388 4.72 -3.80 22.03
N HIS A 389 4.61 -3.23 23.20
CA HIS A 389 3.96 -1.94 23.44
C HIS A 389 4.97 -0.89 23.89
N ILE A 390 5.12 0.16 23.13
CA ILE A 390 5.96 1.32 23.45
C ILE A 390 5.08 2.50 23.87
N VAL A 391 5.31 3.00 25.06
CA VAL A 391 4.60 4.15 25.63
C VAL A 391 5.50 5.38 25.56
N SER A 392 5.14 6.33 24.71
CA SER A 392 5.86 7.61 24.62
C SER A 392 5.43 8.56 25.77
N PRO A 393 6.27 9.55 26.15
CA PRO A 393 5.90 10.49 27.19
C PRO A 393 4.60 11.24 26.88
N GLU A 394 3.67 11.28 27.84
CA GLU A 394 2.41 12.00 27.71
C GLU A 394 2.56 13.51 27.95
N GLU A 395 3.56 13.92 28.75
CA GLU A 395 3.81 15.31 29.10
C GLU A 395 4.06 16.16 27.85
N HIS A 396 3.32 17.24 27.69
CA HIS A 396 3.32 18.11 26.49
C HIS A 396 4.73 18.53 26.03
N GLN A 397 5.61 18.85 26.98
CA GLN A 397 6.99 19.30 26.68
C GLN A 397 7.94 18.15 26.24
N LYS A 398 7.56 16.91 26.49
CA LYS A 398 8.35 15.70 26.16
C LYS A 398 7.71 14.85 25.07
N ARG A 399 6.60 15.30 24.49
CA ARG A 399 5.89 14.54 23.46
C ARG A 399 6.76 14.29 22.24
N VAL A 400 6.71 13.06 21.76
CA VAL A 400 7.37 12.65 20.54
C VAL A 400 6.35 12.76 19.41
N PRO A 401 6.59 13.58 18.38
CA PRO A 401 5.70 13.65 17.22
C PRO A 401 5.60 12.29 16.49
N LEU A 402 4.41 11.90 16.06
CA LEU A 402 4.23 10.72 15.21
C LEU A 402 5.08 10.81 13.92
N SER A 403 5.34 12.01 13.44
CA SER A 403 6.23 12.27 12.29
C SER A 403 7.66 11.75 12.51
N ASN A 404 8.15 11.58 13.76
CA ASN A 404 9.44 10.97 14.03
C ASN A 404 9.45 9.47 13.64
N LEU A 405 8.33 8.79 13.92
CA LEU A 405 8.15 7.39 13.52
C LEU A 405 8.09 7.26 11.99
N TRP A 406 7.41 8.20 11.31
CA TRP A 406 7.36 8.25 9.84
C TRP A 406 8.73 8.53 9.22
N LEU A 407 9.51 9.43 9.79
CA LEU A 407 10.88 9.69 9.36
C LEU A 407 11.75 8.43 9.47
N SER A 408 11.65 7.72 10.59
CA SER A 408 12.37 6.45 10.78
C SER A 408 11.93 5.37 9.77
N ALA A 409 10.63 5.29 9.48
CA ALA A 409 10.09 4.37 8.46
C ALA A 409 10.61 4.70 7.05
N LEU A 410 10.70 5.99 6.70
CA LEU A 410 11.26 6.44 5.42
C LEU A 410 12.75 6.11 5.30
N GLN A 411 13.54 6.36 6.36
CA GLN A 411 14.95 6.01 6.39
C GLN A 411 15.17 4.49 6.33
N TRP A 412 14.34 3.72 7.06
CA TRP A 412 14.33 2.25 6.93
C TRP A 412 14.07 1.84 5.47
N PHE A 413 13.14 2.48 4.78
CA PHE A 413 12.81 2.18 3.39
C PHE A 413 13.96 2.52 2.42
N GLY A 414 14.92 3.35 2.82
CA GLY A 414 16.08 3.78 2.04
C GLY A 414 16.03 5.23 1.57
N VAL A 415 15.07 6.01 2.04
CA VAL A 415 14.97 7.45 1.72
C VAL A 415 15.96 8.23 2.58
N GLU A 416 16.93 8.89 1.96
CA GLU A 416 17.89 9.76 2.63
C GLU A 416 17.27 11.13 2.91
N ARG A 417 16.85 11.37 4.15
CA ARG A 417 16.32 12.66 4.61
C ARG A 417 16.42 12.80 6.13
N ASP A 418 16.48 14.04 6.60
CA ASP A 418 16.66 14.38 8.01
C ASP A 418 15.38 14.90 8.67
N ASP A 419 14.31 15.17 7.89
CA ASP A 419 13.05 15.69 8.40
C ASP A 419 11.86 15.10 7.63
N PHE A 420 10.70 15.06 8.29
CA PHE A 420 9.42 14.74 7.68
C PHE A 420 8.27 15.38 8.47
N GLY A 421 7.39 16.11 7.79
CA GLY A 421 6.23 16.75 8.43
C GLY A 421 6.63 17.63 9.62
N LYS A 422 6.21 17.24 10.83
CA LYS A 422 6.54 17.92 12.09
C LYS A 422 7.62 17.17 12.89
N SER A 423 8.43 16.34 12.26
CA SER A 423 9.47 15.58 12.99
C SER A 423 10.48 16.51 13.65
N THR A 424 10.96 16.08 14.81
CA THR A 424 12.06 16.70 15.57
C THR A 424 13.33 15.86 15.53
N GLY A 425 13.32 14.76 14.79
CA GLY A 425 14.35 13.77 14.62
C GLY A 425 13.72 12.40 14.33
N THR A 426 14.51 11.35 14.39
CA THR A 426 14.03 9.96 14.27
C THR A 426 13.38 9.46 15.55
N PHE A 427 12.62 8.38 15.46
CA PHE A 427 12.05 7.70 16.62
C PHE A 427 13.08 6.77 17.26
N SER A 428 13.40 6.99 18.51
CA SER A 428 14.45 6.23 19.23
C SER A 428 13.96 4.97 19.94
N GLY A 429 12.64 4.79 20.06
CA GLY A 429 12.04 3.67 20.81
C GLY A 429 12.03 2.33 20.07
N LEU A 430 12.24 2.32 18.75
CA LEU A 430 12.29 1.12 17.91
C LEU A 430 13.51 1.18 17.01
N ASN A 431 14.25 0.08 16.93
CA ASN A 431 15.41 0.00 16.03
C ASN A 431 14.95 -0.33 14.61
N PHE A 432 15.23 0.57 13.69
CA PHE A 432 14.94 0.46 12.25
C PHE A 432 16.16 0.03 11.41
N SER A 433 17.31 -0.26 12.07
CA SER A 433 18.54 -0.69 11.40
C SER A 433 18.61 -2.20 11.21
#